data_42a6e66b52ef998b2ab3c45a68553208
#
_entry.id   42a6e66b52ef998b2ab3c45a68553208
#
_cell.length_a   1.000
_cell.length_b   1.000
_cell.length_c   1.000
_cell.angle_alpha   90.00
_cell.angle_beta   90.00
_cell.angle_gamma   90.00
#
_symmetry.space_group_name_H-M   'P 1'
#
loop_
_entity.id
_entity.type
_entity.pdbx_description
1 polymer ?
#
loop_
_entity_poly.entity_id
_entity_poly.type
_entity_poly.pdbx_seq_one_letter_code
_entity_poly.pdbx_strand_id
1 'polypeptide(L)'
;MLAKVKSGGIFGIEGYIVDVEVDISNGLPVFDIVGLPDLSVRESKERVRAAIKNSGFEFPIKRITVNMAPANTKKEGSAFDLAIAIGILMATEQIPRLDNFNPLFLGELSLDGTLRPVKGVLPMLLSINDNQRDVILPYSNVK
;
A
#
# COMPACT_ATOMS: atom_id res chain seq x y z
N MET A 1 12.02 10.91 -5.50
CA MET A 1 12.61 9.57 -5.48
C MET A 1 11.50 8.54 -5.61
N LEU A 2 11.73 7.50 -6.38
CA LEU A 2 10.73 6.48 -6.70
C LEU A 2 10.96 5.22 -5.84
N ALA A 3 9.89 4.71 -5.25
CA ALA A 3 9.89 3.41 -4.58
C ALA A 3 8.75 2.55 -5.15
N LYS A 4 8.97 1.26 -5.24
CA LYS A 4 7.98 0.29 -5.72
C LYS A 4 7.74 -0.77 -4.66
N VAL A 5 6.49 -1.02 -4.36
CA VAL A 5 6.05 -2.01 -3.38
C VAL A 5 4.92 -2.82 -3.99
N LYS A 6 4.77 -4.06 -3.57
CA LYS A 6 3.70 -4.90 -4.09
C LYS A 6 2.60 -5.09 -3.05
N SER A 7 1.38 -5.12 -3.54
CA SER A 7 0.18 -5.44 -2.76
C SER A 7 -0.71 -6.37 -3.58
N GLY A 8 -1.87 -6.68 -3.08
CA GLY A 8 -2.82 -7.54 -3.78
C GLY A 8 -4.20 -6.92 -3.84
N GLY A 9 -4.90 -7.19 -4.91
CA GLY A 9 -6.29 -6.78 -5.09
C GLY A 9 -7.15 -7.95 -5.50
N ILE A 10 -8.47 -7.73 -5.53
CA ILE A 10 -9.44 -8.72 -6.01
C ILE A 10 -10.26 -8.09 -7.12
N PHE A 11 -10.37 -8.80 -8.23
CA PHE A 11 -11.28 -8.47 -9.32
C PHE A 11 -12.25 -9.63 -9.50
N GLY A 12 -13.53 -9.40 -9.15
CA GLY A 12 -14.50 -10.49 -9.09
C GLY A 12 -14.13 -11.47 -7.96
N ILE A 13 -13.75 -12.69 -8.33
CA ILE A 13 -13.31 -13.73 -7.39
C ILE A 13 -11.81 -14.00 -7.49
N GLU A 14 -11.11 -13.31 -8.38
CA GLU A 14 -9.69 -13.54 -8.63
C GLU A 14 -8.83 -12.47 -7.97
N GLY A 15 -7.77 -12.91 -7.29
CA GLY A 15 -6.75 -12.03 -6.79
C GLY A 15 -5.73 -11.69 -7.87
N TYR A 16 -5.13 -10.52 -7.76
CA TYR A 16 -4.06 -10.10 -8.66
C TYR A 16 -3.06 -9.23 -7.91
N ILE A 17 -1.84 -9.17 -8.45
CA ILE A 17 -0.80 -8.34 -7.85
C ILE A 17 -0.98 -6.89 -8.29
N VAL A 18 -0.89 -5.98 -7.34
CA VAL A 18 -0.90 -4.54 -7.58
C VAL A 18 0.50 -4.00 -7.31
N ASP A 19 1.09 -3.37 -8.30
CA ASP A 19 2.34 -2.64 -8.09
C ASP A 19 2.01 -1.23 -7.59
N VAL A 20 2.48 -0.93 -6.40
CA VAL A 20 2.29 0.39 -5.77
C VAL A 20 3.59 1.17 -5.97
N GLU A 21 3.54 2.15 -6.84
CA GLU A 21 4.68 3.00 -7.17
C GLU A 21 4.51 4.34 -6.49
N VAL A 22 5.48 4.71 -5.67
CA VAL A 22 5.44 5.98 -4.93
C VAL A 22 6.57 6.86 -5.41
N ASP A 23 6.22 8.01 -5.97
CA ASP A 23 7.18 9.02 -6.38
C ASP A 23 7.04 10.26 -5.52
N ILE A 24 8.16 10.73 -4.99
CA ILE A 24 8.21 11.93 -4.16
C ILE A 24 9.16 12.92 -4.80
N SER A 25 8.64 14.10 -5.10
CA SER A 25 9.39 15.17 -5.77
C SER A 25 9.14 16.50 -5.09
N ASN A 26 10.02 17.47 -5.36
CA ASN A 26 9.85 18.83 -4.89
C ASN A 26 8.68 19.49 -5.62
N GLY A 27 7.98 20.37 -4.92
CA GLY A 27 6.84 21.09 -5.47
C GLY A 27 5.82 21.37 -4.38
N LEU A 28 4.64 21.80 -4.81
CA LEU A 28 3.54 22.02 -3.87
C LEU A 28 3.18 20.74 -3.16
N PRO A 29 2.96 20.76 -1.84
CA PRO A 29 2.58 19.58 -1.09
C PRO A 29 1.21 19.06 -1.56
N VAL A 30 1.23 17.96 -2.31
CA VAL A 30 0.04 17.31 -2.86
C VAL A 30 0.21 15.80 -2.67
N PHE A 31 -0.86 15.11 -2.36
CA PHE A 31 -0.87 13.67 -2.23
C PHE A 31 -1.94 13.11 -3.16
N ASP A 32 -1.52 12.58 -4.32
CA ASP A 32 -2.40 12.02 -5.33
C ASP A 32 -2.25 10.51 -5.44
N ILE A 33 -3.38 9.82 -5.62
CA ILE A 33 -3.40 8.38 -5.91
C ILE A 33 -4.07 8.21 -7.28
N VAL A 34 -3.38 7.54 -8.19
CA VAL A 34 -3.87 7.25 -9.54
C VAL A 34 -3.88 5.74 -9.80
N GLY A 35 -4.57 5.30 -10.84
CA GLY A 35 -4.70 3.88 -11.18
C GLY A 35 -6.09 3.35 -10.86
N LEU A 36 -7.12 4.13 -11.12
CA LEU A 36 -8.53 3.81 -10.85
C LEU A 36 -8.81 3.46 -9.38
N PRO A 37 -8.43 4.33 -8.44
CA PRO A 37 -8.75 4.10 -7.03
C PRO A 37 -10.23 4.36 -6.76
N ASP A 38 -10.87 3.51 -5.96
CA ASP A 38 -12.20 3.81 -5.45
C ASP A 38 -12.12 4.82 -4.29
N LEU A 39 -13.27 5.15 -3.69
CA LEU A 39 -13.32 6.09 -2.58
C LEU A 39 -12.49 5.61 -1.38
N SER A 40 -12.59 4.32 -1.03
CA SER A 40 -11.82 3.77 0.09
C SER A 40 -10.32 3.86 -0.13
N VAL A 41 -9.87 3.61 -1.36
CA VAL A 41 -8.45 3.74 -1.71
C VAL A 41 -8.03 5.21 -1.64
N ARG A 42 -8.86 6.13 -2.10
CA ARG A 42 -8.56 7.57 -1.99
C ARG A 42 -8.47 8.03 -0.54
N GLU A 43 -9.31 7.49 0.32
CA GLU A 43 -9.29 7.79 1.75
C GLU A 43 -8.02 7.30 2.44
N SER A 44 -7.26 6.40 1.81
CA SER A 44 -5.95 5.98 2.31
C SER A 44 -5.02 7.15 2.59
N LYS A 45 -5.16 8.26 1.85
CA LYS A 45 -4.31 9.44 2.05
C LYS A 45 -4.36 9.91 3.49
N GLU A 46 -5.54 9.98 4.09
CA GLU A 46 -5.70 10.44 5.46
C GLU A 46 -5.20 9.41 6.47
N ARG A 47 -5.51 8.12 6.27
CA ARG A 47 -5.06 7.05 7.17
C ARG A 47 -3.54 6.93 7.16
N VAL A 48 -2.94 6.93 5.98
CA VAL A 48 -1.49 6.80 5.81
C VAL A 48 -0.76 7.98 6.42
N ARG A 49 -1.24 9.21 6.16
CA ARG A 49 -0.62 10.41 6.72
C ARG A 49 -0.59 10.37 8.25
N ALA A 50 -1.74 10.11 8.86
CA ALA A 50 -1.83 10.06 10.31
C ALA A 50 -1.02 8.91 10.91
N ALA A 51 -1.09 7.73 10.29
CA ALA A 51 -0.37 6.55 10.77
C ALA A 51 1.14 6.77 10.74
N ILE A 52 1.68 7.35 9.68
CA ILE A 52 3.12 7.64 9.58
C ILE A 52 3.55 8.61 10.69
N LYS A 53 2.81 9.71 10.86
CA LYS A 53 3.13 10.70 11.89
C LYS A 53 3.04 10.11 13.30
N ASN A 54 1.98 9.36 13.57
CA ASN A 54 1.73 8.79 14.89
C ASN A 54 2.64 7.60 15.21
N SER A 55 3.33 7.06 14.21
CA SER A 55 4.33 6.01 14.40
C SER A 55 5.74 6.56 14.59
N GLY A 56 5.90 7.89 14.67
CA GLY A 56 7.19 8.53 14.92
C GLY A 56 8.03 8.81 13.68
N PHE A 57 7.45 8.62 12.49
CA PHE A 57 8.10 8.97 11.23
C PHE A 57 7.65 10.35 10.75
N GLU A 58 8.38 10.90 9.80
CA GLU A 58 8.03 12.17 9.19
C GLU A 58 7.19 11.94 7.94
N PHE A 59 6.11 12.69 7.82
CA PHE A 59 5.33 12.73 6.59
C PHE A 59 5.89 13.83 5.70
N PRO A 60 6.32 13.53 4.45
CA PRO A 60 7.02 14.51 3.63
C PRO A 60 6.12 15.69 3.21
N ILE A 61 6.66 16.91 3.32
CA ILE A 61 6.02 18.13 2.81
C ILE A 61 6.49 18.30 1.38
N LYS A 62 6.04 17.44 0.49
CA LYS A 62 6.47 17.37 -0.91
C LYS A 62 5.32 16.86 -1.76
N ARG A 63 5.53 16.84 -3.06
CA ARG A 63 4.57 16.26 -3.99
C ARG A 63 4.70 14.74 -3.96
N ILE A 64 3.64 14.07 -3.55
CA ILE A 64 3.57 12.61 -3.48
C ILE A 64 2.60 12.13 -4.55
N THR A 65 3.07 11.27 -5.43
CA THR A 65 2.22 10.61 -6.43
C THR A 65 2.31 9.11 -6.21
N VAL A 66 1.17 8.47 -5.98
CA VAL A 66 1.06 7.02 -5.87
C VAL A 66 0.34 6.50 -7.09
N ASN A 67 1.00 5.63 -7.86
CA ASN A 67 0.39 4.96 -8.99
C ASN A 67 0.18 3.50 -8.65
N MET A 68 -1.06 3.05 -8.81
CA MET A 68 -1.44 1.66 -8.54
C MET A 68 -1.63 0.93 -9.87
N ALA A 69 -0.63 0.16 -10.27
CA ALA A 69 -0.62 -0.55 -11.53
C ALA A 69 -1.17 -1.98 -11.36
N PRO A 70 -1.91 -2.51 -12.34
CA PRO A 70 -2.17 -1.94 -13.65
C PRO A 70 -3.23 -0.82 -13.62
N ALA A 71 -3.06 0.19 -14.46
CA ALA A 71 -3.91 1.38 -14.43
C ALA A 71 -5.34 1.14 -14.92
N ASN A 72 -5.56 0.06 -15.67
CA ASN A 72 -6.86 -0.26 -16.26
C ASN A 72 -7.76 -1.13 -15.37
N THR A 73 -7.32 -1.48 -14.17
CA THR A 73 -8.08 -2.28 -13.22
C THR A 73 -8.43 -1.42 -12.02
N LYS A 74 -9.71 -1.41 -11.64
CA LYS A 74 -10.20 -0.65 -10.49
C LYS A 74 -9.68 -1.26 -9.20
N LYS A 75 -9.12 -0.42 -8.33
CA LYS A 75 -8.64 -0.82 -6.99
C LYS A 75 -9.67 -0.43 -5.96
N GLU A 76 -10.01 -1.36 -5.07
CA GLU A 76 -11.07 -1.19 -4.10
C GLU A 76 -10.61 -1.55 -2.69
N GLY A 77 -11.20 -0.89 -1.70
CA GLY A 77 -11.02 -1.21 -0.30
C GLY A 77 -9.84 -0.50 0.35
N SER A 78 -9.54 -0.93 1.57
CA SER A 78 -8.55 -0.27 2.44
C SER A 78 -7.27 -1.08 2.61
N ALA A 79 -7.18 -2.25 1.98
CA ALA A 79 -6.04 -3.17 2.19
C ALA A 79 -4.72 -2.66 1.62
N PHE A 80 -4.73 -1.61 0.82
CA PHE A 80 -3.53 -1.02 0.22
C PHE A 80 -2.80 -0.04 1.14
N ASP A 81 -3.40 0.34 2.26
CA ASP A 81 -2.85 1.36 3.15
C ASP A 81 -1.40 1.06 3.55
N LEU A 82 -1.13 -0.18 3.97
CA LEU A 82 0.21 -0.56 4.42
C LEU A 82 1.24 -0.42 3.30
N ALA A 83 0.91 -0.90 2.10
CA ALA A 83 1.83 -0.80 0.96
C ALA A 83 2.15 0.65 0.61
N ILE A 84 1.15 1.52 0.64
CA ILE A 84 1.35 2.95 0.36
C ILE A 84 2.28 3.57 1.41
N ALA A 85 2.04 3.29 2.70
CA ALA A 85 2.87 3.81 3.78
C ALA A 85 4.32 3.33 3.67
N ILE A 86 4.53 2.03 3.42
CA ILE A 86 5.86 1.47 3.23
C ILE A 86 6.56 2.11 2.04
N GLY A 87 5.84 2.31 0.94
CA GLY A 87 6.39 2.98 -0.25
C GLY A 87 6.84 4.41 0.04
N ILE A 88 6.07 5.17 0.81
CA ILE A 88 6.45 6.53 1.21
C ILE A 88 7.68 6.51 2.09
N LEU A 89 7.74 5.61 3.08
CA LEU A 89 8.88 5.51 3.98
C LEU A 89 10.16 5.09 3.25
N MET A 90 10.06 4.21 2.26
CA MET A 90 11.20 3.82 1.42
C MET A 90 11.64 4.96 0.52
N ALA A 91 10.69 5.66 -0.12
CA ALA A 91 11.00 6.77 -1.02
C ALA A 91 11.63 7.94 -0.30
N THR A 92 11.35 8.12 1.00
CA THR A 92 11.96 9.15 1.85
C THR A 92 13.19 8.66 2.60
N GLU A 93 13.60 7.42 2.37
CA GLU A 93 14.76 6.80 3.00
C GLU A 93 14.66 6.70 4.53
N GLN A 94 13.47 6.73 5.07
CA GLN A 94 13.25 6.53 6.51
C GLN A 94 13.32 5.06 6.90
N ILE A 95 13.09 4.16 5.95
CA ILE A 95 13.36 2.73 6.07
C ILE A 95 14.19 2.28 4.87
N PRO A 96 14.99 1.21 5.01
CA PRO A 96 15.82 0.74 3.90
C PRO A 96 14.96 0.14 2.78
N ARG A 97 15.48 0.18 1.56
CA ARG A 97 14.85 -0.49 0.43
C ARG A 97 14.97 -2.00 0.60
N LEU A 98 13.94 -2.70 0.15
CA LEU A 98 13.89 -4.17 0.25
C LEU A 98 14.53 -4.79 -0.99
N ASP A 99 15.85 -5.00 -0.92
CA ASP A 99 16.57 -5.71 -1.96
C ASP A 99 16.39 -7.21 -1.77
N ASN A 100 16.11 -7.95 -2.83
CA ASN A 100 15.91 -9.41 -2.80
C ASN A 100 14.75 -9.90 -1.92
N PHE A 101 13.96 -9.01 -1.36
CA PHE A 101 12.77 -9.34 -0.58
C PHE A 101 11.62 -8.47 -1.09
N ASN A 102 10.66 -9.10 -1.73
CA ASN A 102 9.56 -8.40 -2.40
C ASN A 102 8.21 -9.02 -2.02
N PRO A 103 7.79 -8.88 -0.75
CA PRO A 103 6.54 -9.45 -0.29
C PRO A 103 5.35 -8.65 -0.78
N LEU A 104 4.17 -9.26 -0.68
CA LEU A 104 2.91 -8.53 -0.78
C LEU A 104 2.60 -7.93 0.57
N PHE A 105 2.33 -6.62 0.60
CA PHE A 105 1.90 -5.93 1.80
C PHE A 105 0.39 -5.75 1.77
N LEU A 106 -0.30 -6.25 2.77
CA LEU A 106 -1.75 -6.13 2.91
C LEU A 106 -2.09 -5.65 4.31
N GLY A 107 -2.87 -4.59 4.42
CA GLY A 107 -3.32 -4.11 5.72
C GLY A 107 -3.99 -2.75 5.65
N GLU A 108 -5.05 -2.59 6.42
CA GLU A 108 -5.65 -1.29 6.67
C GLU A 108 -4.94 -0.65 7.86
N LEU A 109 -4.65 0.64 7.77
CA LEU A 109 -4.04 1.38 8.87
C LEU A 109 -5.08 2.13 9.68
N SER A 110 -4.97 2.05 11.01
CA SER A 110 -5.64 2.96 11.91
C SER A 110 -4.82 4.25 12.00
N LEU A 111 -5.43 5.33 12.44
CA LEU A 111 -4.75 6.62 12.52
C LEU A 111 -3.56 6.62 13.49
N ASP A 112 -3.56 5.71 14.46
CA ASP A 112 -2.45 5.56 15.41
C ASP A 112 -1.31 4.68 14.88
N GLY A 113 -1.41 4.16 13.66
CA GLY A 113 -0.39 3.33 13.04
C GLY A 113 -0.58 1.83 13.24
N THR A 114 -1.59 1.39 13.99
CA THR A 114 -1.87 -0.04 14.13
C THR A 114 -2.55 -0.59 12.89
N LEU A 115 -2.39 -1.88 12.64
CA LEU A 115 -2.97 -2.57 11.49
C LEU A 115 -4.30 -3.21 11.86
N ARG A 116 -5.30 -2.99 11.01
CA ARG A 116 -6.60 -3.64 11.10
C ARG A 116 -6.67 -4.80 10.10
N PRO A 117 -7.44 -5.86 10.41
CA PRO A 117 -7.59 -6.98 9.49
C PRO A 117 -8.24 -6.57 8.17
N VAL A 118 -7.93 -7.30 7.12
CA VAL A 118 -8.48 -7.07 5.78
C VAL A 118 -9.31 -8.27 5.36
N LYS A 119 -10.31 -8.02 4.49
CA LYS A 119 -11.22 -9.05 4.00
C LYS A 119 -10.70 -9.67 2.72
N GLY A 120 -11.07 -10.93 2.48
CA GLY A 120 -10.80 -11.59 1.21
C GLY A 120 -9.36 -12.03 1.01
N VAL A 121 -8.56 -12.12 2.06
CA VAL A 121 -7.14 -12.48 1.94
C VAL A 121 -6.95 -13.89 1.42
N LEU A 122 -7.68 -14.88 1.94
CA LEU A 122 -7.50 -16.26 1.53
C LEU A 122 -7.86 -16.49 0.06
N PRO A 123 -9.05 -16.08 -0.43
CA PRO A 123 -9.36 -16.20 -1.85
C PRO A 123 -8.36 -15.46 -2.74
N MET A 124 -7.90 -14.29 -2.32
CA MET A 124 -6.90 -13.53 -3.05
C MET A 124 -5.60 -14.32 -3.21
N LEU A 125 -5.07 -14.87 -2.11
CA LEU A 125 -3.81 -15.60 -2.12
C LEU A 125 -3.90 -16.91 -2.88
N LEU A 126 -5.05 -17.58 -2.83
CA LEU A 126 -5.24 -18.82 -3.57
C LEU A 126 -5.27 -18.61 -5.09
N SER A 127 -5.74 -17.47 -5.55
CA SER A 127 -5.82 -17.17 -6.98
C SER A 127 -4.56 -16.51 -7.54
N ILE A 128 -3.75 -15.87 -6.71
CA ILE A 128 -2.46 -15.34 -7.15
C ILE A 128 -1.49 -16.50 -7.33
N ASN A 129 -1.09 -16.74 -8.58
CA ASN A 129 -0.27 -17.89 -8.93
C ASN A 129 1.23 -17.61 -8.72
N ASP A 130 1.61 -17.42 -7.46
CA ASP A 130 3.01 -17.23 -7.07
C ASP A 130 3.23 -17.88 -5.70
N ASN A 131 3.51 -19.18 -5.72
CA ASN A 131 3.63 -19.99 -4.50
C ASN A 131 4.83 -19.66 -3.61
N GLN A 132 5.75 -18.83 -4.09
CA GLN A 132 6.98 -18.50 -3.36
C GLN A 132 7.00 -17.09 -2.84
N ARG A 133 5.89 -16.37 -2.96
CA ARG A 133 5.84 -14.99 -2.52
C ARG A 133 5.47 -14.91 -1.04
N ASP A 134 6.28 -14.16 -0.30
CA ASP A 134 5.96 -13.82 1.07
C ASP A 134 4.83 -12.79 1.12
N VAL A 135 4.04 -12.85 2.18
CA VAL A 135 2.93 -11.93 2.41
C VAL A 135 3.03 -11.39 3.83
N ILE A 136 2.94 -10.07 3.95
CA ILE A 136 2.91 -9.39 5.24
C ILE A 136 1.47 -8.95 5.49
N LEU A 137 0.88 -9.49 6.55
CA LEU A 137 -0.52 -9.32 6.92
C LEU A 137 -0.66 -8.75 8.32
N PRO A 138 -1.80 -8.11 8.64
CA PRO A 138 -2.12 -7.81 10.04
C PRO A 138 -2.18 -9.09 10.87
N TYR A 139 -1.70 -9.00 12.10
CA TYR A 139 -1.68 -10.15 13.01
C TYR A 139 -3.06 -10.77 13.21
N SER A 140 -4.10 -9.95 13.27
CA SER A 140 -5.48 -10.41 13.43
C SER A 140 -6.01 -11.23 12.24
N ASN A 141 -5.37 -11.16 11.07
CA ASN A 141 -5.72 -12.00 9.93
C ASN A 141 -5.15 -13.43 10.04
N VAL A 142 -4.23 -13.66 10.94
CA VAL A 142 -3.52 -14.95 11.08
C VAL A 142 -4.20 -15.84 12.12
N LYS A 143 -5.09 -15.29 12.90
CA LYS A 143 -5.82 -16.03 13.96
C LYS A 143 -7.00 -16.83 13.42
#